data_5d688a57fc165467966206746cb0b6cd
#
_entry.id   5d688a57fc165467966206746cb0b6cd
#
_cell.length_a   1.000
_cell.length_b   1.000
_cell.length_c   1.000
_cell.angle_alpha   90.00
_cell.angle_beta   90.00
_cell.angle_gamma   90.00
#
_symmetry.space_group_name_H-M   'P 1'
#
loop_
_entity.id
_entity.type
_entity.pdbx_description
1 polymer ?
#
loop_
_entity_poly.entity_id
_entity_poly.type
_entity_poly.pdbx_seq_one_letter_code
_entity_poly.pdbx_strand_id
1 'polypeptide(L)'
;MKRNFLFHVWLLSGLIAISITGFTGCFYENTKDASHVSETELEQLADDADAVVKAYFKEKYDVQAAVTDRSIAGGVFLGPDPSAEPYYNCTVSITDDEDYTVCNAEVYGKRADKEIELYVKNESYYGKFMKDKMIQWIEPYILQAGFQDHIIEYSCTELCFPSEYSADLTADTFVSFTSKDRSLAACFQLMISESEYMQHEDLSREFDGLKDHLEQIDGEITLRMYVYDDEDYKQIKNGSDAHFHSVLSSEIFSCTG
;
A
#
# COMPACT_ATOMS: atom_id res chain seq x y z
N MET A 1 17.69 -23.61 -33.76
CA MET A 1 17.12 -22.35 -33.33
C MET A 1 17.37 -22.13 -31.82
N LYS A 2 18.60 -21.87 -31.37
CA LYS A 2 18.96 -21.65 -29.92
C LYS A 2 20.09 -20.62 -29.78
N ARG A 3 20.01 -19.45 -30.46
CA ARG A 3 21.13 -18.48 -30.41
C ARG A 3 20.71 -17.02 -30.13
N ASN A 4 19.44 -16.71 -30.00
CA ASN A 4 18.97 -15.31 -29.82
C ASN A 4 18.46 -14.99 -28.40
N PHE A 5 18.48 -15.93 -27.44
CA PHE A 5 17.99 -15.68 -26.09
C PHE A 5 19.05 -15.06 -25.16
N LEU A 6 20.32 -15.26 -25.45
CA LEU A 6 21.43 -14.76 -24.61
C LEU A 6 21.79 -13.27 -24.85
N PHE A 7 21.37 -12.70 -25.97
CA PHE A 7 21.73 -11.32 -26.31
C PHE A 7 20.82 -10.26 -25.65
N HIS A 8 19.62 -10.63 -25.24
CA HIS A 8 18.68 -9.70 -24.59
C HIS A 8 18.89 -9.57 -23.09
N VAL A 9 19.46 -10.55 -22.44
CA VAL A 9 19.75 -10.52 -20.99
C VAL A 9 20.93 -9.59 -20.67
N TRP A 10 21.89 -9.44 -21.60
CA TRP A 10 23.04 -8.54 -21.41
C TRP A 10 22.72 -7.06 -21.65
N LEU A 11 21.69 -6.74 -22.41
CA LEU A 11 21.28 -5.35 -22.66
C LEU A 11 20.46 -4.78 -21.49
N LEU A 12 19.72 -5.60 -20.76
CA LEU A 12 18.97 -5.16 -19.57
C LEU A 12 19.86 -4.97 -18.33
N SER A 13 20.92 -5.80 -18.19
CA SER A 13 21.88 -5.63 -17.08
C SER A 13 22.83 -4.46 -17.25
N GLY A 14 23.06 -4.00 -18.49
CA GLY A 14 23.91 -2.83 -18.77
C GLY A 14 23.20 -1.48 -18.52
N LEU A 15 21.86 -1.44 -18.59
CA LEU A 15 21.09 -0.20 -18.39
C LEU A 15 20.81 0.09 -16.90
N ILE A 16 20.79 -0.93 -16.05
CA ILE A 16 20.61 -0.77 -14.61
C ILE A 16 21.89 -0.27 -13.93
N ALA A 17 23.06 -0.61 -14.45
CA ALA A 17 24.33 -0.17 -13.88
C ALA A 17 24.68 1.30 -14.15
N ILE A 18 24.07 1.94 -15.16
CA ILE A 18 24.34 3.35 -15.51
C ILE A 18 23.47 4.32 -14.72
N SER A 19 22.34 3.87 -14.17
CA SER A 19 21.42 4.73 -13.40
C SER A 19 21.88 4.99 -11.96
N ILE A 20 22.77 4.19 -11.41
CA ILE A 20 23.20 4.28 -10.00
C ILE A 20 24.42 5.19 -9.83
N THR A 21 25.21 5.43 -10.88
CA THR A 21 26.44 6.24 -10.80
C THR A 21 26.25 7.69 -11.22
N GLY A 22 25.07 8.09 -11.72
CA GLY A 22 24.80 9.44 -12.22
C GLY A 22 24.27 10.42 -11.19
N PHE A 23 23.86 9.99 -10.00
CA PHE A 23 23.23 10.88 -9.01
C PHE A 23 24.12 11.31 -7.84
N THR A 24 25.35 10.80 -7.74
CA THR A 24 26.27 11.16 -6.66
C THR A 24 27.18 12.36 -6.96
N GLY A 25 27.02 13.02 -8.09
CA GLY A 25 27.99 14.02 -8.58
C GLY A 25 27.61 15.50 -8.50
N CYS A 26 26.39 15.90 -8.16
CA CYS A 26 25.96 17.29 -8.34
C CYS A 26 25.61 18.09 -7.06
N PHE A 27 25.83 17.59 -5.87
CA PHE A 27 25.49 18.33 -4.62
C PHE A 27 26.65 18.59 -3.67
N TYR A 28 27.91 18.47 -4.10
CA TYR A 28 29.06 18.60 -3.20
C TYR A 28 29.96 19.81 -3.42
N GLU A 29 29.43 20.94 -3.86
CA GLU A 29 30.20 22.21 -3.84
C GLU A 29 29.30 23.39 -3.49
N ASN A 30 29.24 23.74 -2.22
CA ASN A 30 29.05 25.08 -1.63
C ASN A 30 28.26 25.09 -0.31
N THR A 31 28.63 24.29 0.68
CA THR A 31 28.19 24.57 2.05
C THR A 31 29.37 24.47 3.02
N LYS A 32 30.09 25.58 3.14
CA LYS A 32 31.18 25.68 4.12
C LYS A 32 30.75 25.85 5.59
N ASP A 33 29.44 25.77 5.87
CA ASP A 33 28.87 25.91 7.21
C ASP A 33 27.78 24.88 7.57
N ALA A 34 27.67 23.76 6.85
CA ALA A 34 26.85 22.65 7.31
C ALA A 34 27.55 22.01 8.51
N SER A 35 26.95 22.11 9.69
CA SER A 35 27.37 21.34 10.87
C SER A 35 27.37 19.85 10.45
N HIS A 36 28.59 19.29 10.33
CA HIS A 36 28.76 17.87 10.06
C HIS A 36 28.16 17.09 11.23
N VAL A 37 27.03 16.44 11.02
CA VAL A 37 26.55 15.41 11.95
C VAL A 37 27.50 14.24 11.81
N SER A 38 28.01 13.78 12.91
CA SER A 38 28.92 12.66 12.92
C SER A 38 28.21 11.38 12.51
N GLU A 39 28.93 10.42 11.95
CA GLU A 39 28.42 9.09 11.62
C GLU A 39 27.72 8.43 12.82
N THR A 40 28.29 8.59 14.00
CA THR A 40 27.73 8.08 15.27
C THR A 40 26.38 8.72 15.62
N GLU A 41 26.17 10.01 15.34
CA GLU A 41 24.88 10.68 15.57
C GLU A 41 23.83 10.21 14.57
N LEU A 42 24.22 9.92 13.32
CA LEU A 42 23.31 9.34 12.32
C LEU A 42 22.90 7.90 12.69
N GLU A 43 23.84 7.08 13.16
CA GLU A 43 23.55 5.74 13.65
C GLU A 43 22.59 5.77 14.84
N GLN A 44 22.86 6.65 15.82
CA GLN A 44 21.98 6.81 16.98
C GLN A 44 20.58 7.24 16.58
N LEU A 45 20.45 8.18 15.64
CA LEU A 45 19.16 8.65 15.16
C LEU A 45 18.39 7.54 14.41
N ALA A 46 19.09 6.67 13.68
CA ALA A 46 18.50 5.52 13.04
C ALA A 46 18.01 4.49 14.06
N ASP A 47 18.78 4.22 15.10
CA ASP A 47 18.38 3.30 16.17
C ASP A 47 17.18 3.84 16.97
N ASP A 48 17.15 5.15 17.23
CA ASP A 48 16.00 5.82 17.87
C ASP A 48 14.73 5.74 16.96
N ALA A 49 14.88 5.91 15.65
CA ALA A 49 13.79 5.76 14.70
C ALA A 49 13.24 4.32 14.67
N ASP A 50 14.13 3.33 14.70
CA ASP A 50 13.72 1.91 14.78
C ASP A 50 12.93 1.63 16.07
N ALA A 51 13.35 2.18 17.19
CA ALA A 51 12.64 2.01 18.43
C ALA A 51 11.24 2.64 18.39
N VAL A 52 11.11 3.81 17.78
CA VAL A 52 9.82 4.50 17.55
C VAL A 52 8.91 3.67 16.67
N VAL A 53 9.43 3.11 15.55
CA VAL A 53 8.65 2.24 14.65
C VAL A 53 8.14 1.02 15.40
N LYS A 54 9.01 0.30 16.11
CA LYS A 54 8.63 -0.90 16.87
C LYS A 54 7.56 -0.60 17.91
N ALA A 55 7.72 0.50 18.65
CA ALA A 55 6.75 0.94 19.66
C ALA A 55 5.39 1.28 19.02
N TYR A 56 5.39 2.00 17.89
CA TYR A 56 4.19 2.35 17.15
C TYR A 56 3.38 1.14 16.70
N PHE A 57 4.03 0.14 16.06
CA PHE A 57 3.34 -1.06 15.59
C PHE A 57 2.81 -1.90 16.76
N LYS A 58 3.57 -1.98 17.87
CA LYS A 58 3.10 -2.68 19.06
C LYS A 58 1.91 -2.00 19.70
N GLU A 59 1.92 -0.67 19.82
CA GLU A 59 0.84 0.10 20.44
C GLU A 59 -0.43 0.09 19.58
N LYS A 60 -0.29 0.34 18.28
CA LYS A 60 -1.43 0.51 17.36
C LYS A 60 -2.08 -0.81 16.95
N TYR A 61 -1.29 -1.85 16.70
CA TYR A 61 -1.75 -3.11 16.09
C TYR A 61 -1.55 -4.33 16.97
N ASP A 62 -0.83 -4.20 18.09
CA ASP A 62 -0.40 -5.30 18.97
C ASP A 62 0.48 -6.35 18.25
N VAL A 63 1.24 -5.93 17.24
CA VAL A 63 2.15 -6.80 16.47
C VAL A 63 3.61 -6.51 16.77
N GLN A 64 4.49 -7.50 16.59
CA GLN A 64 5.93 -7.30 16.68
C GLN A 64 6.50 -6.93 15.31
N ALA A 65 7.17 -5.78 15.26
CA ALA A 65 7.81 -5.27 14.06
C ALA A 65 9.32 -5.41 14.15
N ALA A 66 9.94 -5.84 13.05
CA ALA A 66 11.39 -5.84 12.86
C ALA A 66 11.75 -4.91 11.69
N VAL A 67 12.64 -3.96 11.91
CA VAL A 67 13.18 -3.14 10.82
C VAL A 67 14.24 -3.95 10.09
N THR A 68 14.04 -4.18 8.79
CA THR A 68 14.90 -5.04 7.96
C THR A 68 15.76 -4.25 6.99
N ASP A 69 15.32 -3.05 6.60
CA ASP A 69 16.09 -2.16 5.74
C ASP A 69 15.82 -0.70 6.10
N ARG A 70 16.77 0.16 5.82
CA ARG A 70 16.75 1.58 6.21
C ARG A 70 17.22 2.44 5.05
N SER A 71 16.49 3.50 4.76
CA SER A 71 16.98 4.58 3.91
C SER A 71 16.78 5.93 4.60
N ILE A 72 17.87 6.63 4.82
CA ILE A 72 17.81 8.03 5.22
C ILE A 72 17.66 8.82 3.93
N ALA A 73 16.50 9.41 3.70
CA ALA A 73 16.28 10.22 2.53
C ALA A 73 17.16 11.48 2.59
N GLY A 74 18.18 11.42 1.78
CA GLY A 74 19.15 12.42 1.44
C GLY A 74 19.30 13.64 2.33
N GLY A 75 20.33 13.70 3.14
CA GLY A 75 20.92 14.96 3.66
C GLY A 75 20.01 16.03 4.28
N VAL A 76 18.70 15.90 4.10
CA VAL A 76 17.69 16.86 4.54
C VAL A 76 17.54 16.85 6.06
N PHE A 77 17.89 15.76 6.70
CA PHE A 77 17.96 15.70 8.16
C PHE A 77 18.80 16.83 8.77
N LEU A 78 19.69 17.40 7.95
CA LEU A 78 20.76 18.29 8.45
C LEU A 78 21.07 19.42 7.46
N GLY A 79 20.15 19.69 6.55
CA GLY A 79 20.27 20.87 5.70
C GLY A 79 20.30 22.16 6.51
N PRO A 80 20.88 23.23 5.97
CA PRO A 80 20.95 24.54 6.63
C PRO A 80 19.57 25.18 6.88
N ASP A 81 18.49 24.54 6.39
CA ASP A 81 17.14 25.00 6.68
C ASP A 81 16.65 24.43 8.00
N PRO A 82 16.60 25.26 9.06
CA PRO A 82 16.14 24.81 10.37
C PRO A 82 14.63 24.47 10.40
N SER A 83 13.91 24.72 9.32
CA SER A 83 12.49 24.35 9.15
C SER A 83 12.30 22.99 8.50
N ALA A 84 13.36 22.38 7.94
CA ALA A 84 13.27 21.06 7.32
C ALA A 84 13.06 19.99 8.41
N GLU A 85 11.96 19.27 8.33
CA GLU A 85 11.69 18.13 9.20
C GLU A 85 12.62 16.96 8.85
N PRO A 86 13.30 16.33 9.82
CA PRO A 86 14.06 15.11 9.59
C PRO A 86 13.14 14.00 9.08
N TYR A 87 13.61 13.26 8.07
CA TYR A 87 12.85 12.22 7.40
C TYR A 87 13.65 10.93 7.26
N TYR A 88 13.04 9.82 7.63
CA TYR A 88 13.63 8.50 7.61
C TYR A 88 12.62 7.49 7.07
N ASN A 89 13.04 6.68 6.11
CA ASN A 89 12.25 5.58 5.56
C ASN A 89 12.81 4.25 6.01
N CYS A 90 11.95 3.33 6.41
CA CYS A 90 12.36 1.97 6.71
C CYS A 90 11.37 0.94 6.16
N THR A 91 11.93 -0.24 5.86
CA THR A 91 11.15 -1.44 5.58
C THR A 91 10.97 -2.20 6.87
N VAL A 92 9.73 -2.57 7.16
CA VAL A 92 9.31 -3.23 8.40
C VAL A 92 8.76 -4.60 8.06
N SER A 93 9.25 -5.62 8.76
CA SER A 93 8.68 -6.97 8.72
C SER A 93 7.86 -7.22 9.96
N ILE A 94 6.63 -7.68 9.79
CA ILE A 94 5.73 -8.07 10.88
C ILE A 94 5.89 -9.56 11.13
N THR A 95 6.34 -9.93 12.32
CA THR A 95 6.67 -11.31 12.68
C THR A 95 5.50 -12.07 13.31
N ASP A 96 4.54 -11.35 13.89
CA ASP A 96 3.34 -11.93 14.52
C ASP A 96 2.20 -12.14 13.50
N ASP A 97 2.48 -11.93 12.21
CA ASP A 97 1.53 -12.11 11.13
C ASP A 97 1.75 -13.46 10.47
N GLU A 98 0.71 -14.28 10.38
CA GLU A 98 0.74 -15.63 9.80
C GLU A 98 1.30 -15.62 8.36
N ASP A 99 1.08 -14.53 7.62
CA ASP A 99 1.51 -14.38 6.22
C ASP A 99 2.85 -13.65 6.05
N TYR A 100 3.59 -13.41 7.10
CA TYR A 100 4.86 -12.64 7.04
C TYR A 100 4.77 -11.40 6.16
N THR A 101 4.21 -10.34 6.68
CA THR A 101 4.02 -9.10 5.93
C THR A 101 5.24 -8.21 5.98
N VAL A 102 5.62 -7.69 4.81
CA VAL A 102 6.59 -6.60 4.68
C VAL A 102 5.83 -5.32 4.35
N CYS A 103 6.10 -4.26 5.10
CA CYS A 103 5.50 -2.94 4.90
C CYS A 103 6.56 -1.84 5.04
N ASN A 104 6.19 -0.62 4.72
CA ASN A 104 7.05 0.54 4.84
C ASN A 104 6.54 1.45 5.95
N ALA A 105 7.45 2.16 6.62
CA ALA A 105 7.13 3.21 7.56
C ALA A 105 8.00 4.45 7.30
N GLU A 106 7.39 5.61 7.41
CA GLU A 106 8.01 6.92 7.30
C GLU A 106 8.04 7.58 8.66
N VAL A 107 9.25 7.84 9.16
CA VAL A 107 9.49 8.51 10.45
C VAL A 107 9.92 9.94 10.19
N TYR A 108 9.31 10.87 10.87
CA TYR A 108 9.63 12.29 10.85
C TYR A 108 10.08 12.75 12.23
N GLY A 109 10.88 13.79 12.25
CA GLY A 109 11.33 14.40 13.47
C GLY A 109 10.77 15.80 13.63
N LYS A 110 10.06 16.04 14.72
CA LYS A 110 9.63 17.37 15.10
C LYS A 110 10.64 17.98 16.07
N ARG A 111 11.16 19.15 15.72
CA ARG A 111 12.09 19.86 16.61
C ARG A 111 11.29 20.53 17.75
N ALA A 112 11.57 20.09 18.98
CA ALA A 112 11.07 20.71 20.18
C ALA A 112 12.29 21.25 20.98
N ASP A 113 12.47 22.56 20.99
CA ASP A 113 13.61 23.26 21.59
C ASP A 113 14.98 22.78 21.04
N LYS A 114 15.68 21.94 21.79
CA LYS A 114 17.00 21.38 21.42
C LYS A 114 16.95 19.89 21.07
N GLU A 115 15.83 19.27 21.26
CA GLU A 115 15.63 17.83 21.02
C GLU A 115 14.78 17.61 19.78
N ILE A 116 14.99 16.46 19.15
CA ILE A 116 14.19 15.99 18.02
C ILE A 116 13.29 14.90 18.55
N GLU A 117 11.98 15.13 18.50
CA GLU A 117 10.98 14.12 18.81
C GLU A 117 10.63 13.36 17.50
N LEU A 118 10.92 12.07 17.46
CA LEU A 118 10.64 11.21 16.34
C LEU A 118 9.24 10.61 16.45
N TYR A 119 8.53 10.53 15.32
CA TYR A 119 7.21 9.90 15.23
C TYR A 119 6.99 9.26 13.87
N VAL A 120 6.21 8.19 13.81
CA VAL A 120 5.75 7.61 12.55
C VAL A 120 4.69 8.53 11.96
N LYS A 121 4.92 9.04 10.75
CA LYS A 121 3.97 9.91 10.04
C LYS A 121 3.04 9.11 9.14
N ASN A 122 3.61 8.19 8.37
CA ASN A 122 2.88 7.33 7.44
C ASN A 122 3.40 5.90 7.53
N GLU A 123 2.54 4.94 7.16
CA GLU A 123 2.92 3.52 7.05
C GLU A 123 1.99 2.77 6.09
N SER A 124 2.43 1.63 5.55
CA SER A 124 1.65 0.87 4.56
C SER A 124 0.93 -0.36 5.12
N TYR A 125 1.15 -0.72 6.37
CA TYR A 125 0.50 -1.89 7.00
C TYR A 125 -1.00 -1.70 7.21
N TYR A 126 -1.47 -0.45 7.35
CA TYR A 126 -2.88 -0.15 7.61
C TYR A 126 -3.81 -0.71 6.53
N GLY A 127 -3.39 -0.69 5.27
CA GLY A 127 -4.16 -1.29 4.18
C GLY A 127 -4.41 -2.78 4.37
N LYS A 128 -3.38 -3.54 4.79
CA LYS A 128 -3.53 -4.96 5.13
C LYS A 128 -4.39 -5.15 6.38
N PHE A 129 -4.17 -4.35 7.41
CA PHE A 129 -4.94 -4.39 8.65
C PHE A 129 -6.45 -4.18 8.41
N MET A 130 -6.82 -3.32 7.46
CA MET A 130 -8.20 -3.07 7.10
C MET A 130 -8.82 -4.13 6.18
N LYS A 131 -8.02 -5.02 5.57
CA LYS A 131 -8.45 -5.95 4.52
C LYS A 131 -9.74 -6.70 4.88
N ASP A 132 -9.76 -7.38 6.00
CA ASP A 132 -10.91 -8.21 6.40
C ASP A 132 -12.16 -7.36 6.70
N LYS A 133 -11.98 -6.18 7.32
CA LYS A 133 -13.08 -5.24 7.55
C LYS A 133 -13.66 -4.74 6.23
N MET A 134 -12.82 -4.48 5.24
CA MET A 134 -13.24 -4.00 3.93
C MET A 134 -13.95 -5.09 3.11
N ILE A 135 -13.46 -6.32 3.14
CA ILE A 135 -14.14 -7.46 2.51
C ILE A 135 -15.52 -7.67 3.14
N GLN A 136 -15.61 -7.73 4.46
CA GLN A 136 -16.88 -7.87 5.19
C GLN A 136 -17.86 -6.71 4.92
N TRP A 137 -17.34 -5.53 4.65
CA TRP A 137 -18.13 -4.35 4.34
C TRP A 137 -18.75 -4.40 2.94
N ILE A 138 -17.99 -4.83 1.92
CA ILE A 138 -18.46 -4.87 0.52
C ILE A 138 -19.34 -6.10 0.23
N GLU A 139 -19.10 -7.23 0.90
CA GLU A 139 -19.74 -8.52 0.62
C GLU A 139 -21.28 -8.45 0.61
N PRO A 140 -21.98 -7.77 1.54
CA PRO A 140 -23.44 -7.66 1.51
C PRO A 140 -23.96 -7.01 0.22
N TYR A 141 -23.26 -6.05 -0.35
CA TYR A 141 -23.64 -5.39 -1.61
C TYR A 141 -23.42 -6.30 -2.81
N ILE A 142 -22.36 -7.10 -2.81
CA ILE A 142 -22.10 -8.09 -3.85
C ILE A 142 -23.21 -9.16 -3.85
N LEU A 143 -23.59 -9.65 -2.67
CA LEU A 143 -24.69 -10.61 -2.52
C LEU A 143 -26.05 -10.00 -2.91
N GLN A 144 -26.30 -8.73 -2.56
CA GLN A 144 -27.51 -8.01 -2.95
C GLN A 144 -27.59 -7.79 -4.46
N ALA A 145 -26.45 -7.57 -5.12
CA ALA A 145 -26.35 -7.48 -6.58
C ALA A 145 -26.58 -8.85 -7.27
N GLY A 146 -26.70 -9.93 -6.50
CA GLY A 146 -27.06 -11.25 -7.03
C GLY A 146 -25.88 -12.24 -7.15
N PHE A 147 -24.64 -11.80 -6.97
CA PHE A 147 -23.45 -12.65 -7.09
C PHE A 147 -23.34 -13.59 -5.89
N GLN A 148 -23.83 -14.83 -6.05
CA GLN A 148 -23.86 -15.80 -4.96
C GLN A 148 -22.57 -16.61 -4.85
N ASP A 149 -21.90 -16.85 -5.96
CA ASP A 149 -20.63 -17.57 -6.05
C ASP A 149 -19.54 -16.65 -6.57
N HIS A 150 -18.76 -16.09 -5.63
CA HIS A 150 -17.74 -15.08 -5.96
C HIS A 150 -16.51 -15.22 -5.06
N ILE A 151 -15.41 -14.60 -5.51
CA ILE A 151 -14.21 -14.36 -4.70
C ILE A 151 -13.99 -12.85 -4.66
N ILE A 152 -13.74 -12.30 -3.48
CA ILE A 152 -13.43 -10.89 -3.30
C ILE A 152 -12.00 -10.77 -2.80
N GLU A 153 -11.22 -9.92 -3.48
CA GLU A 153 -9.94 -9.45 -2.98
C GLU A 153 -10.00 -7.94 -2.78
N TYR A 154 -9.43 -7.51 -1.69
CA TYR A 154 -9.18 -6.10 -1.42
C TYR A 154 -7.70 -5.82 -1.67
N SER A 155 -7.42 -4.90 -2.57
CA SER A 155 -6.08 -4.39 -2.78
C SER A 155 -6.05 -2.90 -2.42
N CYS A 156 -5.21 -2.59 -1.48
CA CYS A 156 -4.77 -1.24 -1.25
C CYS A 156 -3.38 -1.14 -1.83
N THR A 157 -3.26 -0.49 -2.98
CA THR A 157 -1.97 -0.35 -3.64
C THR A 157 -1.06 0.51 -2.79
N GLU A 158 0.11 0.00 -2.42
CA GLU A 158 1.38 0.62 -1.99
C GLU A 158 1.32 1.97 -1.22
N LEU A 159 0.23 2.28 -0.58
CA LEU A 159 -0.04 3.59 -0.06
C LEU A 159 0.41 3.68 1.38
N CYS A 160 1.14 4.74 1.68
CA CYS A 160 1.45 5.11 3.05
C CYS A 160 0.24 5.82 3.65
N PHE A 161 -0.40 5.17 4.61
CA PHE A 161 -1.51 5.76 5.37
C PHE A 161 -0.99 6.67 6.48
N PRO A 162 -1.67 7.79 6.74
CA PRO A 162 -1.38 8.63 7.88
C PRO A 162 -1.45 7.86 9.20
N SER A 163 -0.47 8.04 10.06
CA SER A 163 -0.39 7.34 11.36
C SER A 163 -1.54 7.68 12.32
N GLU A 164 -2.17 8.85 12.10
CA GLU A 164 -3.35 9.30 12.85
C GLU A 164 -4.62 8.48 12.56
N TYR A 165 -4.65 7.65 11.52
CA TYR A 165 -5.76 6.74 11.30
C TYR A 165 -5.84 5.74 12.44
N SER A 166 -6.93 5.78 13.20
CA SER A 166 -7.15 4.88 14.33
C SER A 166 -7.33 3.44 13.85
N ALA A 167 -6.82 2.47 14.62
CA ALA A 167 -7.11 1.05 14.42
C ALA A 167 -8.62 0.71 14.55
N ASP A 168 -9.38 1.58 15.22
CA ASP A 168 -10.83 1.39 15.45
C ASP A 168 -11.70 2.00 14.36
N LEU A 169 -11.14 2.52 13.25
CA LEU A 169 -11.96 3.06 12.18
C LEU A 169 -12.94 2.03 11.64
N THR A 170 -14.18 2.48 11.42
CA THR A 170 -15.17 1.70 10.67
C THR A 170 -14.81 1.71 9.18
N ALA A 171 -15.29 0.73 8.42
CA ALA A 171 -15.10 0.70 6.97
C ALA A 171 -15.70 1.94 6.27
N ASP A 172 -16.88 2.41 6.69
CA ASP A 172 -17.51 3.64 6.17
C ASP A 172 -16.60 4.86 6.33
N THR A 173 -16.06 5.04 7.55
CA THR A 173 -15.16 6.16 7.84
C THR A 173 -13.87 6.05 7.02
N PHE A 174 -13.34 4.85 6.90
CA PHE A 174 -12.15 4.60 6.09
C PHE A 174 -12.39 4.93 4.62
N VAL A 175 -13.50 4.45 4.03
CA VAL A 175 -13.89 4.76 2.64
C VAL A 175 -14.08 6.27 2.43
N SER A 176 -14.76 6.96 3.36
CA SER A 176 -14.93 8.43 3.29
C SER A 176 -13.59 9.19 3.37
N PHE A 177 -12.62 8.70 4.14
CA PHE A 177 -11.29 9.33 4.22
C PHE A 177 -10.47 9.10 2.96
N THR A 178 -10.45 7.86 2.47
CA THR A 178 -9.69 7.50 1.26
C THR A 178 -10.24 8.17 0.01
N SER A 179 -11.54 8.47 -0.03
CA SER A 179 -12.17 9.18 -1.15
C SER A 179 -11.70 10.63 -1.29
N LYS A 180 -11.28 11.25 -0.19
CA LYS A 180 -10.73 12.61 -0.19
C LYS A 180 -9.28 12.66 -0.68
N ASP A 181 -8.58 11.56 -0.58
CA ASP A 181 -7.24 11.38 -1.11
C ASP A 181 -7.26 10.28 -2.17
N ARG A 182 -7.32 10.67 -3.45
CA ARG A 182 -7.39 9.72 -4.57
C ARG A 182 -6.20 8.76 -4.64
N SER A 183 -5.10 9.06 -3.97
CA SER A 183 -3.97 8.15 -3.84
C SER A 183 -4.29 6.96 -2.91
N LEU A 184 -5.34 7.07 -2.09
CA LEU A 184 -5.75 6.10 -1.08
C LEU A 184 -7.04 5.33 -1.43
N ALA A 185 -7.57 5.48 -2.64
CA ALA A 185 -8.86 4.91 -3.01
C ALA A 185 -8.94 3.39 -2.76
N ALA A 186 -9.99 2.96 -2.08
CA ALA A 186 -10.27 1.54 -1.86
C ALA A 186 -10.54 0.83 -3.19
N CYS A 187 -9.81 -0.24 -3.45
CA CYS A 187 -9.95 -1.03 -4.68
C CYS A 187 -10.31 -2.48 -4.33
N PHE A 188 -11.39 -2.97 -4.93
CA PHE A 188 -11.83 -4.34 -4.79
C PHE A 188 -11.71 -5.07 -6.13
N GLN A 189 -11.35 -6.35 -6.07
CA GLN A 189 -11.40 -7.25 -7.20
C GLN A 189 -12.47 -8.30 -6.92
N LEU A 190 -13.45 -8.38 -7.78
CA LEU A 190 -14.51 -9.38 -7.76
C LEU A 190 -14.24 -10.39 -8.87
N MET A 191 -13.96 -11.64 -8.50
CA MET A 191 -13.75 -12.72 -9.44
C MET A 191 -14.99 -13.62 -9.47
N ILE A 192 -15.49 -13.89 -10.65
CA ILE A 192 -16.69 -14.70 -10.88
C ILE A 192 -16.50 -15.65 -12.07
N SER A 193 -17.32 -16.68 -12.13
CA SER A 193 -17.39 -17.58 -13.28
C SER A 193 -18.20 -16.97 -14.44
N GLU A 194 -17.98 -17.47 -15.66
CA GLU A 194 -18.78 -17.09 -16.83
C GLU A 194 -20.26 -17.44 -16.64
N SER A 195 -20.55 -18.60 -16.06
CA SER A 195 -21.93 -19.04 -15.78
C SER A 195 -22.65 -18.14 -14.78
N GLU A 196 -21.96 -17.60 -13.79
CA GLU A 196 -22.51 -16.59 -12.86
C GLU A 196 -22.74 -15.26 -13.61
N TYR A 197 -21.73 -14.76 -14.34
CA TYR A 197 -21.80 -13.50 -15.09
C TYR A 197 -22.99 -13.45 -16.07
N MET A 198 -23.26 -14.56 -16.77
CA MET A 198 -24.34 -14.65 -17.75
C MET A 198 -25.76 -14.59 -17.14
N GLN A 199 -25.89 -14.62 -15.82
CA GLN A 199 -27.18 -14.45 -15.14
C GLN A 199 -27.52 -12.96 -14.92
N HIS A 200 -26.59 -12.06 -15.15
CA HIS A 200 -26.71 -10.63 -14.90
C HIS A 200 -26.94 -9.86 -16.21
N GLU A 201 -28.02 -9.07 -16.27
CA GLU A 201 -28.40 -8.31 -17.46
C GLU A 201 -27.97 -6.82 -17.40
N ASP A 202 -27.93 -6.24 -16.20
CA ASP A 202 -27.65 -4.81 -15.98
C ASP A 202 -26.85 -4.59 -14.71
N LEU A 203 -25.55 -4.83 -14.81
CA LEU A 203 -24.60 -4.69 -13.70
C LEU A 203 -24.63 -3.31 -13.04
N SER A 204 -24.82 -2.25 -13.85
CA SER A 204 -24.88 -0.90 -13.30
C SER A 204 -26.01 -0.71 -12.31
N ARG A 205 -27.18 -1.30 -12.61
CA ARG A 205 -28.36 -1.25 -11.77
C ARG A 205 -28.27 -2.19 -10.57
N GLU A 206 -27.64 -3.32 -10.74
CA GLU A 206 -27.48 -4.32 -9.67
C GLU A 206 -26.65 -3.79 -8.50
N PHE A 207 -25.74 -2.83 -8.76
CA PHE A 207 -24.96 -2.14 -7.74
C PHE A 207 -25.56 -0.82 -7.23
N ASP A 208 -26.82 -0.50 -7.52
CA ASP A 208 -27.46 0.74 -7.06
C ASP A 208 -27.44 0.85 -5.52
N GLY A 209 -27.64 -0.25 -4.81
CA GLY A 209 -27.58 -0.23 -3.34
C GLY A 209 -26.20 0.15 -2.78
N LEU A 210 -25.11 -0.23 -3.45
CA LEU A 210 -23.77 0.19 -3.10
C LEU A 210 -23.56 1.68 -3.40
N LYS A 211 -24.03 2.15 -4.55
CA LYS A 211 -23.93 3.57 -4.93
C LYS A 211 -24.67 4.46 -3.94
N ASP A 212 -25.93 4.10 -3.61
CA ASP A 212 -26.74 4.82 -2.63
C ASP A 212 -26.04 4.91 -1.26
N HIS A 213 -25.35 3.86 -0.84
CA HIS A 213 -24.60 3.88 0.41
C HIS A 213 -23.37 4.77 0.32
N LEU A 214 -22.60 4.69 -0.78
CA LEU A 214 -21.44 5.54 -1.01
C LEU A 214 -21.81 7.03 -1.02
N GLU A 215 -22.96 7.40 -1.62
CA GLU A 215 -23.50 8.76 -1.57
C GLU A 215 -23.75 9.22 -0.13
N GLN A 216 -24.28 8.35 0.72
CA GLN A 216 -24.56 8.68 2.13
C GLN A 216 -23.30 8.93 2.95
N ILE A 217 -22.19 8.23 2.65
CA ILE A 217 -20.93 8.36 3.40
C ILE A 217 -19.91 9.29 2.74
N ASP A 218 -20.25 9.95 1.62
CA ASP A 218 -19.32 10.75 0.81
C ASP A 218 -18.09 9.90 0.41
N GLY A 219 -18.35 8.69 -0.09
CA GLY A 219 -17.36 7.67 -0.36
C GLY A 219 -17.14 7.39 -1.84
N GLU A 220 -15.94 6.93 -2.18
CA GLU A 220 -15.58 6.47 -3.52
C GLU A 220 -14.79 5.16 -3.42
N ILE A 221 -15.13 4.19 -4.26
CA ILE A 221 -14.37 2.96 -4.41
C ILE A 221 -14.18 2.60 -5.89
N THR A 222 -13.19 1.78 -6.16
CA THR A 222 -13.06 1.08 -7.46
C THR A 222 -13.38 -0.39 -7.26
N LEU A 223 -14.38 -0.90 -7.99
CA LEU A 223 -14.69 -2.32 -8.08
C LEU A 223 -14.28 -2.83 -9.47
N ARG A 224 -13.35 -3.77 -9.52
CA ARG A 224 -12.93 -4.44 -10.75
C ARG A 224 -13.49 -5.86 -10.77
N MET A 225 -14.33 -6.13 -11.74
CA MET A 225 -14.87 -7.48 -11.96
C MET A 225 -14.00 -8.22 -12.99
N TYR A 226 -13.63 -9.45 -12.68
CA TYR A 226 -12.93 -10.36 -13.56
C TYR A 226 -13.75 -11.62 -13.78
N VAL A 227 -14.03 -11.94 -15.04
CA VAL A 227 -14.81 -13.11 -15.43
C VAL A 227 -13.85 -14.18 -15.95
N TYR A 228 -13.91 -15.36 -15.38
CA TYR A 228 -13.15 -16.53 -15.79
C TYR A 228 -14.08 -17.60 -16.34
N ASP A 229 -13.56 -18.51 -17.19
CA ASP A 229 -14.33 -19.69 -17.51
C ASP A 229 -14.58 -20.54 -16.24
N ASP A 230 -15.59 -21.39 -16.28
CA ASP A 230 -16.04 -22.11 -15.08
C ASP A 230 -14.98 -23.06 -14.49
N GLU A 231 -14.09 -23.61 -15.35
CA GLU A 231 -13.01 -24.50 -14.89
C GLU A 231 -11.87 -23.72 -14.24
N ASP A 232 -11.43 -22.61 -14.85
CA ASP A 232 -10.42 -21.72 -14.30
C ASP A 232 -10.89 -21.10 -12.96
N TYR A 233 -12.14 -20.62 -12.91
CA TYR A 233 -12.73 -20.09 -11.68
C TYR A 233 -12.71 -21.12 -10.56
N LYS A 234 -13.07 -22.37 -10.84
CA LYS A 234 -13.05 -23.45 -9.86
C LYS A 234 -11.63 -23.75 -9.36
N GLN A 235 -10.62 -23.66 -10.22
CA GLN A 235 -9.22 -23.84 -9.81
C GLN A 235 -8.77 -22.67 -8.90
N ILE A 236 -9.12 -21.43 -9.24
CA ILE A 236 -8.84 -20.24 -8.40
C ILE A 236 -9.50 -20.41 -7.02
N LYS A 237 -10.77 -20.81 -6.98
CA LYS A 237 -11.51 -21.05 -5.74
C LYS A 237 -10.88 -22.15 -4.87
N ASN A 238 -10.17 -23.09 -5.48
CA ASN A 238 -9.43 -24.15 -4.80
C ASN A 238 -7.98 -23.77 -4.46
N GLY A 239 -7.62 -22.49 -4.58
CA GLY A 239 -6.33 -21.95 -4.16
C GLY A 239 -5.28 -21.84 -5.26
N SER A 240 -5.66 -22.00 -6.54
CA SER A 240 -4.77 -21.63 -7.66
C SER A 240 -4.66 -20.12 -7.75
N ASP A 241 -3.46 -19.61 -8.06
CA ASP A 241 -3.26 -18.18 -8.26
C ASP A 241 -3.97 -17.70 -9.53
N ALA A 242 -4.87 -16.73 -9.38
CA ALA A 242 -5.66 -16.15 -10.47
C ALA A 242 -4.81 -15.57 -11.61
N HIS A 243 -3.58 -15.15 -11.34
CA HIS A 243 -2.66 -14.63 -12.36
C HIS A 243 -2.23 -15.67 -13.42
N PHE A 244 -2.39 -16.96 -13.13
CA PHE A 244 -2.08 -18.03 -14.09
C PHE A 244 -3.27 -18.41 -14.97
N HIS A 245 -4.44 -17.78 -14.79
CA HIS A 245 -5.67 -18.06 -15.51
C HIS A 245 -6.03 -16.94 -16.46
N SER A 246 -6.68 -17.29 -17.57
CA SER A 246 -7.07 -16.32 -18.60
C SER A 246 -8.38 -15.63 -18.23
N VAL A 247 -8.35 -14.31 -18.10
CA VAL A 247 -9.56 -13.50 -17.93
C VAL A 247 -10.32 -13.44 -19.25
N LEU A 248 -11.59 -13.85 -19.27
CA LEU A 248 -12.48 -13.78 -20.43
C LEU A 248 -12.95 -12.35 -20.70
N SER A 249 -13.33 -11.65 -19.62
CA SER A 249 -13.71 -10.24 -19.67
C SER A 249 -13.41 -9.54 -18.35
N SER A 250 -13.25 -8.23 -18.41
CA SER A 250 -13.10 -7.41 -17.20
C SER A 250 -13.91 -6.13 -17.32
N GLU A 251 -14.57 -5.75 -16.24
CA GLU A 251 -15.31 -4.51 -16.11
C GLU A 251 -14.82 -3.70 -14.93
N ILE A 252 -14.83 -2.38 -15.05
CA ILE A 252 -14.38 -1.47 -14.00
C ILE A 252 -15.56 -0.56 -13.65
N PHE A 253 -15.98 -0.62 -12.42
CA PHE A 253 -16.99 0.25 -11.84
C PHE A 253 -16.29 1.24 -10.90
N SER A 254 -16.29 2.52 -11.29
CA SER A 254 -15.98 3.59 -10.36
C SER A 254 -17.30 4.02 -9.72
N CYS A 255 -17.50 3.62 -8.48
CA CYS A 255 -18.67 4.02 -7.70
C CYS A 255 -18.29 5.25 -6.89
N THR A 256 -18.85 6.39 -7.29
CA THR A 256 -18.74 7.66 -6.56
C THR A 256 -20.10 7.98 -5.98
N GLY A 257 -20.11 8.41 -4.72
CA GLY A 257 -21.25 9.04 -4.12
C GLY A 257 -21.43 10.49 -4.58
#